data_45cb7a6dc761176078b14fd76d8dbcc6
#
_entry.id   45cb7a6dc761176078b14fd76d8dbcc6
#
_cell.length_a   1.000
_cell.length_b   1.000
_cell.length_c   1.000
_cell.angle_alpha   90.00
_cell.angle_beta   90.00
_cell.angle_gamma   90.00
#
_symmetry.space_group_name_H-M   'P 1'
#
loop_
_entity.id
_entity.type
_entity.pdbx_description
1 polymer ?
#
loop_
_entity_poly.entity_id
_entity_poly.type
_entity_poly.pdbx_seq_one_letter_code
_entity_poly.pdbx_strand_id
1 'polypeptide(L)'
;MSKRISSAVLALVMLAAGFCLTSDANARTRDATAHLAKPHHHKVRVARSGGGSSLACLTSPARALFGRIEARFGAMRIASTCRPGATVRDTGRPSRHASGNAIDFFADGRKGAVVAWLVANNTSGGTMTYSYSDHIHVDVGPRWVSLAGAYAFAGKRHAVRHRRAAVN
;
A
#
# COMPACT_ATOMS: atom_id res chain seq x y z
N MET A 1 -35.24 -13.15 -42.23
CA MET A 1 -36.41 -13.26 -41.33
C MET A 1 -36.09 -12.58 -40.02
N SER A 2 -36.71 -11.46 -39.81
CA SER A 2 -36.48 -10.54 -38.66
C SER A 2 -37.35 -10.96 -37.48
N LYS A 3 -36.78 -10.98 -36.27
CA LYS A 3 -37.60 -10.96 -35.03
C LYS A 3 -37.06 -9.92 -34.09
N ARG A 4 -37.71 -8.79 -34.05
CA ARG A 4 -37.61 -7.76 -33.04
C ARG A 4 -38.37 -8.23 -31.81
N ILE A 5 -37.78 -8.16 -30.65
CA ILE A 5 -38.47 -8.31 -29.37
C ILE A 5 -38.30 -6.99 -28.62
N SER A 6 -39.40 -6.25 -28.61
CA SER A 6 -39.62 -5.13 -27.67
C SER A 6 -39.98 -5.70 -26.30
N SER A 7 -39.44 -5.16 -25.26
CA SER A 7 -39.99 -5.34 -23.93
C SER A 7 -39.90 -4.07 -23.17
N ALA A 8 -41.05 -3.68 -22.72
CA ALA A 8 -41.40 -2.46 -22.05
C ALA A 8 -40.85 -2.40 -20.64
N VAL A 9 -40.43 -1.20 -20.30
CA VAL A 9 -40.02 -0.75 -18.98
C VAL A 9 -41.25 -0.55 -18.10
N LEU A 10 -41.24 -1.12 -16.90
CA LEU A 10 -42.22 -0.79 -15.89
C LEU A 10 -41.47 -0.06 -14.75
N ALA A 11 -41.69 1.25 -14.69
CA ALA A 11 -41.25 2.09 -13.59
C ALA A 11 -42.25 1.97 -12.45
N LEU A 12 -41.80 1.58 -11.27
CA LEU A 12 -42.59 1.64 -10.04
C LEU A 12 -42.01 2.73 -9.12
N VAL A 13 -42.69 3.87 -9.08
CA VAL A 13 -42.47 4.97 -8.14
C VAL A 13 -43.21 4.62 -6.87
N MET A 14 -42.53 4.44 -5.76
CA MET A 14 -43.15 4.43 -4.42
C MET A 14 -42.78 5.68 -3.67
N LEU A 15 -43.76 6.54 -3.60
CA LEU A 15 -43.82 7.69 -2.73
C LEU A 15 -44.24 7.20 -1.32
N ALA A 16 -43.43 7.41 -0.31
CA ALA A 16 -43.89 7.29 1.10
C ALA A 16 -43.53 8.57 1.84
N ALA A 17 -44.52 9.35 2.10
CA ALA A 17 -44.50 10.54 2.90
C ALA A 17 -44.64 10.22 4.39
N GLY A 18 -43.95 11.00 5.18
CA GLY A 18 -44.44 11.52 6.45
C GLY A 18 -44.27 10.67 7.68
N PHE A 19 -43.50 11.13 8.64
CA PHE A 19 -44.13 11.57 9.91
C PHE A 19 -43.05 12.29 10.74
N CYS A 20 -43.28 13.56 10.89
CA CYS A 20 -42.64 14.41 11.85
C CYS A 20 -43.23 14.08 13.23
N LEU A 21 -42.42 13.70 14.19
CA LEU A 21 -42.80 13.76 15.61
C LEU A 21 -41.74 14.58 16.34
N THR A 22 -42.10 15.80 16.59
CA THR A 22 -41.52 16.69 17.58
C THR A 22 -41.76 16.13 18.97
N SER A 23 -40.72 16.00 19.75
CA SER A 23 -40.81 15.85 21.20
C SER A 23 -39.86 16.84 21.84
N ASP A 24 -40.46 17.97 22.27
CA ASP A 24 -39.91 18.83 23.29
C ASP A 24 -39.80 18.06 24.61
N ALA A 25 -38.67 18.08 25.25
CA ALA A 25 -38.60 18.02 26.71
C ALA A 25 -37.24 18.39 27.25
N ASN A 26 -37.18 19.54 27.82
CA ASN A 26 -36.64 19.78 29.16
C ASN A 26 -35.15 20.11 29.29
N ALA A 27 -34.97 21.42 29.32
CA ALA A 27 -33.81 22.07 29.89
C ALA A 27 -33.60 21.65 31.34
N ARG A 28 -32.44 21.08 31.65
CA ARG A 28 -31.79 21.12 32.96
C ARG A 28 -30.37 21.56 32.78
N THR A 29 -30.14 22.83 33.00
CA THR A 29 -28.86 23.42 33.32
C THR A 29 -28.23 22.65 34.48
N ARG A 30 -27.15 21.95 34.24
CA ARG A 30 -26.17 21.56 35.26
C ARG A 30 -24.85 22.17 34.84
N ASP A 31 -24.46 23.19 35.59
CA ASP A 31 -23.12 23.66 35.64
C ASP A 31 -22.19 22.46 35.87
N ALA A 32 -21.42 22.09 34.86
CA ALA A 32 -20.30 21.20 34.98
C ALA A 32 -19.09 21.99 34.55
N THR A 33 -18.35 22.47 35.51
CA THR A 33 -17.01 23.01 35.38
C THR A 33 -16.22 22.13 34.43
N ALA A 34 -15.95 22.65 33.24
CA ALA A 34 -15.11 22.01 32.24
C ALA A 34 -13.68 21.97 32.78
N HIS A 35 -13.31 20.84 33.38
CA HIS A 35 -11.90 20.51 33.52
C HIS A 35 -11.33 20.36 32.13
N LEU A 36 -10.57 21.34 31.69
CA LEU A 36 -9.72 21.29 30.52
C LEU A 36 -8.74 20.11 30.69
N ALA A 37 -9.11 18.94 30.18
CA ALA A 37 -8.21 17.82 30.02
C ALA A 37 -7.14 18.26 28.99
N LYS A 38 -5.92 18.45 29.47
CA LYS A 38 -4.76 18.67 28.62
C LYS A 38 -4.70 17.53 27.59
N PRO A 39 -4.51 17.84 26.28
CA PRO A 39 -4.32 16.79 25.30
C PRO A 39 -3.08 15.98 25.66
N HIS A 40 -3.27 14.73 26.02
CA HIS A 40 -2.19 13.79 26.17
C HIS A 40 -1.61 13.55 24.76
N HIS A 41 -0.53 14.25 24.46
CA HIS A 41 0.29 13.91 23.31
C HIS A 41 0.89 12.53 23.59
N HIS A 42 0.25 11.48 23.05
CA HIS A 42 0.89 10.18 22.91
C HIS A 42 2.12 10.38 22.01
N LYS A 43 3.27 10.60 22.63
CA LYS A 43 4.56 10.42 21.95
C LYS A 43 4.64 8.95 21.57
N VAL A 44 4.28 8.64 20.32
CA VAL A 44 4.63 7.37 19.71
C VAL A 44 6.15 7.26 19.80
N ARG A 45 6.64 6.44 20.70
CA ARG A 45 8.06 6.08 20.78
C ARG A 45 8.33 5.23 19.52
N VAL A 46 8.77 5.89 18.45
CA VAL A 46 9.37 5.19 17.32
C VAL A 46 10.65 4.54 17.86
N ALA A 47 10.64 3.22 17.94
CA ALA A 47 11.83 2.46 18.30
C ALA A 47 12.92 2.81 17.30
N ARG A 48 14.00 3.44 17.80
CA ARG A 48 15.20 3.72 17.03
C ARG A 48 15.95 2.40 16.83
N SER A 49 15.59 1.63 15.81
CA SER A 49 16.48 0.63 15.24
C SER A 49 17.42 1.35 14.27
N GLY A 50 18.72 1.18 14.44
CA GLY A 50 19.76 1.89 13.70
C GLY A 50 19.72 1.57 12.21
N GLY A 51 19.29 2.52 11.42
CA GLY A 51 19.06 2.50 9.99
C GLY A 51 17.68 3.11 9.75
N GLY A 52 17.58 4.27 9.07
CA GLY A 52 16.36 5.06 9.01
C GLY A 52 15.13 4.26 8.59
N SER A 53 14.28 3.92 9.56
CA SER A 53 12.96 3.29 9.33
C SER A 53 11.84 4.32 9.23
N SER A 54 12.18 5.60 9.20
CA SER A 54 11.23 6.71 9.09
C SER A 54 10.71 6.85 7.66
N LEU A 55 9.39 6.86 7.49
CA LEU A 55 8.76 7.17 6.20
C LEU A 55 8.93 8.65 5.82
N ALA A 56 9.26 9.53 6.77
CA ALA A 56 9.39 10.97 6.52
C ALA A 56 10.53 11.32 5.55
N CYS A 57 11.59 10.51 5.52
CA CYS A 57 12.74 10.74 4.64
C CYS A 57 12.51 10.26 3.20
N LEU A 58 11.43 9.52 2.94
CA LEU A 58 11.12 9.00 1.61
C LEU A 58 10.57 10.07 0.70
N THR A 59 10.84 9.94 -0.60
CA THR A 59 10.16 10.73 -1.62
C THR A 59 8.65 10.44 -1.65
N SER A 60 7.85 11.39 -2.12
CA SER A 60 6.40 11.20 -2.23
C SER A 60 6.00 9.98 -3.07
N PRO A 61 6.65 9.68 -4.22
CA PRO A 61 6.36 8.45 -4.96
C PRO A 61 6.68 7.16 -4.18
N ALA A 62 7.78 7.13 -3.43
CA ALA A 62 8.13 5.96 -2.63
C ALA A 62 7.15 5.73 -1.47
N ARG A 63 6.71 6.80 -0.79
CA ARG A 63 5.65 6.72 0.22
C ARG A 63 4.32 6.25 -0.37
N ALA A 64 3.94 6.76 -1.54
CA ALA A 64 2.72 6.36 -2.22
C ALA A 64 2.75 4.88 -2.64
N LEU A 65 3.89 4.38 -3.12
CA LEU A 65 4.08 2.96 -3.42
C LEU A 65 3.87 2.11 -2.17
N PHE A 66 4.52 2.48 -1.07
CA PHE A 66 4.41 1.73 0.18
C PHE A 66 2.99 1.77 0.73
N GLY A 67 2.32 2.92 0.70
CA GLY A 67 0.91 3.05 1.09
C GLY A 67 -0.04 2.16 0.28
N ARG A 68 0.21 1.96 -1.03
CA ARG A 68 -0.58 1.00 -1.84
C ARG A 68 -0.35 -0.45 -1.40
N ILE A 69 0.87 -0.79 -1.00
CA ILE A 69 1.18 -2.13 -0.47
C ILE A 69 0.43 -2.36 0.84
N GLU A 70 0.50 -1.41 1.77
CA GLU A 70 -0.19 -1.51 3.05
C GLU A 70 -1.72 -1.50 2.92
N ALA A 71 -2.26 -0.69 2.03
CA ALA A 71 -3.70 -0.68 1.73
C ALA A 71 -4.20 -2.03 1.19
N ARG A 72 -3.36 -2.74 0.43
CA ARG A 72 -3.72 -4.03 -0.18
C ARG A 72 -3.54 -5.21 0.77
N PHE A 73 -2.49 -5.18 1.59
CA PHE A 73 -2.04 -6.35 2.36
C PHE A 73 -2.03 -6.11 3.87
N GLY A 74 -2.39 -4.92 4.35
CA GLY A 74 -2.27 -4.53 5.75
C GLY A 74 -0.85 -4.06 6.10
N ALA A 75 -0.67 -3.62 7.35
CA ALA A 75 0.58 -3.07 7.84
C ALA A 75 1.78 -3.98 7.60
N MET A 76 2.91 -3.36 7.23
CA MET A 76 4.18 -4.02 6.95
C MET A 76 5.24 -3.57 7.96
N ARG A 77 6.12 -4.48 8.35
CA ARG A 77 7.23 -4.17 9.24
C ARG A 77 8.42 -3.64 8.40
N ILE A 78 8.75 -2.38 8.56
CA ILE A 78 9.84 -1.74 7.83
C ILE A 78 11.18 -2.28 8.32
N ALA A 79 12.03 -2.71 7.40
CA ALA A 79 13.40 -3.10 7.65
C ALA A 79 14.35 -1.91 7.45
N SER A 80 14.19 -1.14 6.37
CA SER A 80 15.05 0.01 6.05
C SER A 80 14.35 0.96 5.10
N THR A 81 14.61 2.26 5.24
CA THR A 81 14.18 3.31 4.30
C THR A 81 15.39 4.07 3.76
N CYS A 82 15.61 5.33 4.19
CA CYS A 82 16.71 6.14 3.70
C CYS A 82 18.05 5.72 4.33
N ARG A 83 19.05 5.60 3.48
CA ARG A 83 20.44 5.33 3.86
C ARG A 83 21.36 6.29 3.09
N PRO A 84 21.54 7.53 3.55
CA PRO A 84 22.42 8.50 2.90
C PRO A 84 23.81 7.92 2.64
N GLY A 85 24.35 8.12 1.45
CA GLY A 85 25.65 7.59 1.06
C GLY A 85 25.68 6.09 0.70
N ALA A 86 24.55 5.36 0.81
CA ALA A 86 24.53 3.94 0.44
C ALA A 86 24.79 3.73 -1.04
N THR A 87 25.58 2.68 -1.33
CA THR A 87 25.88 2.22 -2.69
C THR A 87 25.41 0.80 -2.92
N VAL A 88 25.20 0.43 -4.17
CA VAL A 88 24.94 -0.94 -4.60
C VAL A 88 26.27 -1.72 -4.56
N ARG A 89 26.30 -2.81 -3.78
CA ARG A 89 27.54 -3.56 -3.46
C ARG A 89 28.35 -3.94 -4.72
N ASP A 90 27.68 -4.48 -5.74
CA ASP A 90 28.37 -5.08 -6.88
C ASP A 90 28.80 -4.06 -7.94
N THR A 91 28.23 -2.85 -7.91
CA THR A 91 28.47 -1.84 -8.94
C THR A 91 29.03 -0.53 -8.41
N GLY A 92 29.03 -0.32 -7.09
CA GLY A 92 29.42 0.96 -6.46
C GLY A 92 28.49 2.15 -6.79
N ARG A 93 27.45 1.95 -7.59
CA ARG A 93 26.50 3.01 -7.98
C ARG A 93 25.67 3.44 -6.75
N PRO A 94 25.22 4.70 -6.70
CA PRO A 94 24.31 5.14 -5.63
C PRO A 94 23.09 4.24 -5.53
N SER A 95 22.78 3.80 -4.30
CA SER A 95 21.58 3.03 -4.01
C SER A 95 20.34 3.92 -4.06
N ARG A 96 19.19 3.38 -4.43
CA ARG A 96 17.90 4.07 -4.33
C ARG A 96 17.54 4.47 -2.90
N HIS A 97 18.04 3.76 -1.91
CA HIS A 97 17.92 4.16 -0.50
C HIS A 97 18.66 5.47 -0.17
N ALA A 98 19.77 5.77 -0.89
CA ALA A 98 20.52 7.00 -0.65
C ALA A 98 19.71 8.26 -0.94
N SER A 99 18.77 8.18 -1.87
CA SER A 99 17.90 9.29 -2.30
C SER A 99 16.46 9.18 -1.80
N GLY A 100 16.16 8.28 -0.84
CA GLY A 100 14.82 8.09 -0.31
C GLY A 100 13.82 7.48 -1.30
N ASN A 101 14.30 6.83 -2.36
CA ASN A 101 13.47 6.23 -3.40
C ASN A 101 13.21 4.73 -3.19
N ALA A 102 13.66 4.15 -2.08
CA ALA A 102 13.53 2.71 -1.81
C ALA A 102 13.11 2.41 -0.37
N ILE A 103 12.46 1.26 -0.20
CA ILE A 103 12.03 0.71 1.08
C ILE A 103 12.31 -0.79 1.08
N ASP A 104 12.91 -1.26 2.17
CA ASP A 104 12.99 -2.68 2.51
C ASP A 104 11.97 -2.98 3.63
N PHE A 105 11.17 -4.04 3.49
CA PHE A 105 10.15 -4.41 4.47
C PHE A 105 9.91 -5.91 4.53
N PHE A 106 9.35 -6.37 5.64
CA PHE A 106 8.92 -7.75 5.86
C PHE A 106 7.40 -7.85 5.67
N ALA A 107 6.97 -8.89 4.98
CA ALA A 107 5.55 -9.15 4.72
C ALA A 107 4.98 -10.30 5.57
N ASP A 108 5.65 -10.70 6.59
CA ASP A 108 5.28 -11.66 7.65
C ASP A 108 4.21 -12.69 7.23
N GLY A 109 4.62 -13.81 6.61
CA GLY A 109 3.76 -14.87 6.08
C GLY A 109 3.06 -14.57 4.74
N ARG A 110 3.07 -13.32 4.26
CA ARG A 110 2.40 -12.89 3.01
C ARG A 110 3.38 -12.61 1.86
N LYS A 111 4.68 -12.88 2.05
CA LYS A 111 5.75 -12.52 1.10
C LYS A 111 5.44 -12.95 -0.34
N GLY A 112 4.97 -14.19 -0.54
CA GLY A 112 4.64 -14.69 -1.88
C GLY A 112 3.56 -13.89 -2.59
N ALA A 113 2.47 -13.56 -1.88
CA ALA A 113 1.36 -12.77 -2.42
C ALA A 113 1.79 -11.33 -2.73
N VAL A 114 2.57 -10.72 -1.82
CA VAL A 114 3.09 -9.36 -1.99
C VAL A 114 4.05 -9.29 -3.18
N VAL A 115 4.99 -10.23 -3.31
CA VAL A 115 5.93 -10.29 -4.44
C VAL A 115 5.20 -10.47 -5.77
N ALA A 116 4.22 -11.38 -5.84
CA ALA A 116 3.43 -11.60 -7.04
C ALA A 116 2.68 -10.32 -7.47
N TRP A 117 2.08 -9.63 -6.50
CA TRP A 117 1.41 -8.36 -6.76
C TRP A 117 2.38 -7.27 -7.21
N LEU A 118 3.54 -7.14 -6.58
CA LEU A 118 4.56 -6.16 -6.95
C LEU A 118 5.07 -6.38 -8.37
N VAL A 119 5.35 -7.62 -8.75
CA VAL A 119 5.78 -7.96 -10.12
C VAL A 119 4.75 -7.52 -11.16
N ALA A 120 3.46 -7.63 -10.82
CA ALA A 120 2.36 -7.25 -11.71
C ALA A 120 2.06 -5.74 -11.71
N ASN A 121 2.22 -5.05 -10.57
CA ASN A 121 1.67 -3.71 -10.37
C ASN A 121 2.73 -2.61 -10.12
N ASN A 122 3.98 -2.97 -9.75
CA ASN A 122 5.07 -2.00 -9.67
C ASN A 122 5.71 -1.82 -11.05
N THR A 123 5.02 -1.08 -11.91
CA THR A 123 5.41 -0.87 -13.30
C THR A 123 6.49 0.21 -13.48
N SER A 124 6.70 1.03 -12.46
CA SER A 124 7.72 2.10 -12.42
C SER A 124 8.57 1.94 -11.18
N GLY A 125 9.62 1.11 -11.26
CA GLY A 125 10.53 0.85 -10.17
C GLY A 125 10.95 -0.60 -10.05
N GLY A 126 11.79 -0.86 -9.05
CA GLY A 126 12.39 -2.16 -8.76
C GLY A 126 11.56 -2.99 -7.79
N THR A 127 11.64 -4.30 -7.97
CA THR A 127 11.19 -5.29 -7.00
C THR A 127 12.25 -6.36 -6.86
N MET A 128 12.77 -6.56 -5.64
CA MET A 128 13.81 -7.54 -5.39
C MET A 128 13.52 -8.39 -4.15
N THR A 129 13.91 -9.65 -4.21
CA THR A 129 13.99 -10.54 -3.05
C THR A 129 15.40 -11.10 -2.92
N TYR A 130 15.75 -11.49 -1.71
CA TYR A 130 17.07 -11.99 -1.37
C TYR A 130 16.99 -13.48 -0.99
N SER A 131 18.05 -14.24 -1.29
CA SER A 131 18.16 -15.65 -0.87
C SER A 131 18.51 -15.79 0.62
N TYR A 132 19.16 -14.78 1.18
CA TYR A 132 19.70 -14.76 2.54
C TYR A 132 18.84 -13.94 3.52
N SER A 133 17.78 -13.31 3.06
CA SER A 133 16.92 -12.47 3.89
C SER A 133 15.46 -12.54 3.45
N ASP A 134 14.56 -12.41 4.41
CA ASP A 134 13.12 -12.49 4.17
C ASP A 134 12.48 -11.15 3.80
N HIS A 135 13.20 -10.05 3.87
CA HIS A 135 12.67 -8.76 3.43
C HIS A 135 12.50 -8.67 1.91
N ILE A 136 11.61 -7.79 1.50
CA ILE A 136 11.36 -7.41 0.11
C ILE A 136 11.90 -6.00 -0.08
N HIS A 137 12.64 -5.78 -1.15
CA HIS A 137 13.05 -4.46 -1.60
C HIS A 137 12.09 -3.96 -2.68
N VAL A 138 11.64 -2.71 -2.56
CA VAL A 138 10.93 -1.99 -3.62
C VAL A 138 11.53 -0.61 -3.79
N ASP A 139 11.57 -0.14 -5.03
CA ASP A 139 11.97 1.23 -5.32
C ASP A 139 11.07 1.90 -6.37
N VAL A 140 11.25 3.19 -6.57
CA VAL A 140 10.67 3.97 -7.65
C VAL A 140 11.75 4.43 -8.62
N GLY A 141 11.44 4.36 -9.92
CA GLY A 141 12.38 4.68 -11.01
C GLY A 141 12.19 3.77 -12.21
N PRO A 142 13.23 3.49 -13.00
CA PRO A 142 13.15 2.52 -14.09
C PRO A 142 12.75 1.14 -13.59
N ARG A 143 11.88 0.47 -14.34
CA ARG A 143 11.38 -0.86 -13.97
C ARG A 143 12.46 -1.93 -14.06
N TRP A 144 12.57 -2.73 -13.00
CA TRP A 144 13.39 -3.95 -12.96
C TRP A 144 12.84 -4.95 -11.95
N VAL A 145 13.16 -6.23 -12.12
CA VAL A 145 12.76 -7.31 -11.22
C VAL A 145 13.92 -8.26 -11.02
N SER A 146 14.30 -8.51 -9.77
CA SER A 146 15.32 -9.48 -9.38
C SER A 146 14.81 -10.34 -8.23
N LEU A 147 14.43 -11.58 -8.52
CA LEU A 147 13.84 -12.48 -7.55
C LEU A 147 14.79 -13.64 -7.25
N ALA A 148 15.10 -13.84 -5.97
CA ALA A 148 15.92 -14.95 -5.49
C ALA A 148 15.08 -16.08 -4.89
N GLY A 149 15.61 -17.30 -4.88
CA GLY A 149 14.98 -18.48 -4.31
C GLY A 149 13.68 -18.88 -5.02
N ALA A 150 12.70 -19.35 -4.27
CA ALA A 150 11.40 -19.81 -4.79
C ALA A 150 10.63 -18.75 -5.60
N TYR A 151 10.92 -17.47 -5.38
CA TYR A 151 10.26 -16.35 -6.06
C TYR A 151 10.75 -16.13 -7.49
N ALA A 152 11.93 -16.62 -7.85
CA ALA A 152 12.48 -16.54 -9.23
C ALA A 152 11.57 -17.21 -10.25
N PHE A 153 10.86 -18.27 -9.86
CA PHE A 153 9.95 -19.01 -10.73
C PHE A 153 8.59 -18.31 -10.89
N ALA A 154 8.12 -17.58 -9.89
CA ALA A 154 6.86 -16.84 -9.95
C ALA A 154 6.92 -15.70 -10.98
N GLY A 155 8.04 -14.98 -11.05
CA GLY A 155 8.26 -13.91 -12.03
C GLY A 155 8.22 -14.39 -13.47
N LYS A 156 8.80 -15.56 -13.76
CA LYS A 156 8.81 -16.16 -15.11
C LYS A 156 7.42 -16.58 -15.59
N ARG A 157 6.59 -17.12 -14.68
CA ARG A 157 5.21 -17.54 -15.01
C ARG A 157 4.31 -16.35 -15.34
N HIS A 158 4.44 -15.24 -14.64
CA HIS A 158 3.70 -14.01 -14.93
C HIS A 158 4.09 -13.40 -16.27
N ALA A 159 5.36 -13.32 -16.60
CA ALA A 159 5.85 -12.80 -17.88
C ALA A 159 5.35 -13.63 -19.08
N VAL A 160 5.30 -14.96 -18.94
CA VAL A 160 4.78 -15.87 -19.99
C VAL A 160 3.26 -15.71 -20.18
N ARG A 161 2.51 -15.50 -19.11
CA ARG A 161 1.06 -15.30 -19.16
C ARG A 161 0.66 -14.01 -19.87
N HIS A 162 1.36 -12.91 -19.58
CA HIS A 162 1.12 -11.63 -20.27
C HIS A 162 1.49 -11.66 -21.75
N ARG A 163 2.54 -12.40 -22.14
CA ARG A 163 2.89 -12.57 -23.57
C ARG A 163 1.83 -13.38 -24.34
N ARG A 164 1.20 -14.38 -23.70
CA ARG A 164 0.14 -15.17 -24.35
C ARG A 164 -1.20 -14.42 -24.46
N ALA A 165 -1.50 -13.51 -23.52
CA ALA A 165 -2.70 -12.68 -23.59
C ALA A 165 -2.60 -11.52 -24.60
N ALA A 166 -1.38 -11.17 -25.03
CA ALA A 166 -1.15 -10.11 -26.02
C ALA A 166 -1.08 -10.61 -27.48
N VAL A 167 -1.23 -11.92 -27.71
CA VAL A 167 -1.12 -12.56 -29.04
C VAL A 167 -2.48 -13.13 -29.54
N ASN A 168 -3.54 -13.04 -28.73
CA ASN A 168 -4.92 -13.34 -29.11
C ASN A 168 -5.75 -12.05 -29.15
#